data_149025dcb436a5ec94eb81f77e9618bf
#
_entry.id   149025dcb436a5ec94eb81f77e9618bf
#
_cell.length_a   1.000
_cell.length_b   1.000
_cell.length_c   1.000
_cell.angle_alpha   90.00
_cell.angle_beta   90.00
_cell.angle_gamma   90.00
#
_symmetry.space_group_name_H-M   'P 1'
#
loop_
_entity.id
_entity.type
_entity.pdbx_description
1 polymer ?
#
loop_
_entity_poly.entity_id
_entity_poly.type
_entity_poly.pdbx_seq_one_letter_code
_entity_poly.pdbx_strand_id
1 'polypeptide(L)'
;MARIATITKKEELGPDGQKVFDAIAQSRGVVGGPWLALLHSPEIAQRTMHLGSYVRFESTLEHKVIEFTALVAARELDCKHEWAAHVNHGTKAGIPMETIRLVYGKKGAESFSSEDAQIVSFVREMIHQHRVSEPTFQAIHGRFGDKGVVELSATIG
;
A
#
# COMPACT_ATOMS: atom_id res chain seq x y z
N MET A 1 10.98 -11.42 -12.62
CA MET A 1 11.57 -12.59 -11.94
C MET A 1 12.40 -12.07 -10.77
N ALA A 2 12.27 -12.63 -9.58
CA ALA A 2 13.08 -12.23 -8.42
C ALA A 2 14.56 -12.57 -8.70
N ARG A 3 15.48 -11.70 -8.22
CA ARG A 3 16.92 -11.94 -8.35
C ARG A 3 17.49 -12.93 -7.33
N ILE A 4 16.77 -13.11 -6.22
CA ILE A 4 17.09 -14.08 -5.17
C ILE A 4 16.08 -15.23 -5.22
N ALA A 5 16.48 -16.40 -4.76
CA ALA A 5 15.54 -17.52 -4.62
C ALA A 5 14.35 -17.12 -3.75
N THR A 6 13.19 -17.63 -4.09
CA THR A 6 11.99 -17.38 -3.28
C THR A 6 11.79 -18.51 -2.28
N ILE A 7 11.53 -18.17 -1.03
CA ILE A 7 11.19 -19.13 0.02
C ILE A 7 9.69 -19.45 -0.11
N THR A 8 9.37 -20.63 -0.58
CA THR A 8 7.99 -21.04 -0.84
C THR A 8 7.44 -22.02 0.19
N LYS A 9 8.33 -22.62 0.96
CA LYS A 9 7.97 -23.64 1.96
C LYS A 9 8.53 -23.27 3.32
N LYS A 10 7.75 -23.52 4.36
CA LYS A 10 8.11 -23.26 5.75
C LYS A 10 9.40 -24.01 6.16
N GLU A 11 9.58 -25.23 5.64
CA GLU A 11 10.70 -26.10 5.95
C GLU A 11 12.06 -25.57 5.48
N GLU A 12 12.05 -24.61 4.57
CA GLU A 12 13.26 -23.93 4.09
C GLU A 12 13.82 -22.93 5.14
N LEU A 13 13.08 -22.67 6.21
CA LEU A 13 13.38 -21.69 7.24
C LEU A 13 13.84 -22.35 8.55
N GLY A 14 14.71 -21.66 9.28
CA GLY A 14 15.00 -21.98 10.67
C GLY A 14 13.80 -21.69 11.60
N PRO A 15 13.86 -22.11 12.89
CA PRO A 15 12.71 -22.07 13.81
C PRO A 15 12.02 -20.69 13.92
N ASP A 16 12.79 -19.61 13.97
CA ASP A 16 12.20 -18.27 14.07
C ASP A 16 11.57 -17.81 12.75
N GLY A 17 12.17 -18.14 11.61
CA GLY A 17 11.59 -17.91 10.31
C GLY A 17 10.27 -18.67 10.10
N GLN A 18 10.15 -19.88 10.62
CA GLN A 18 8.93 -20.67 10.57
C GLN A 18 7.78 -20.00 11.36
N LYS A 19 8.07 -19.42 12.52
CA LYS A 19 7.08 -18.65 13.29
C LYS A 19 6.56 -17.43 12.51
N VAL A 20 7.47 -16.71 11.84
CA VAL A 20 7.11 -15.57 11.02
C VAL A 20 6.29 -16.00 9.80
N PHE A 21 6.66 -17.10 9.16
CA PHE A 21 5.89 -17.69 8.05
C PHE A 21 4.45 -17.98 8.47
N ASP A 22 4.27 -18.65 9.63
CA ASP A 22 2.94 -18.93 10.16
C ASP A 22 2.14 -17.68 10.49
N ALA A 23 2.77 -16.66 11.08
CA ALA A 23 2.13 -15.39 11.38
C ALA A 23 1.67 -14.65 10.12
N ILE A 24 2.46 -14.68 9.06
CA ILE A 24 2.07 -14.11 7.75
C ILE A 24 0.88 -14.90 7.17
N ALA A 25 0.93 -16.22 7.20
CA ALA A 25 -0.16 -17.07 6.74
C ALA A 25 -1.46 -16.80 7.50
N GLN A 26 -1.39 -16.66 8.82
CA GLN A 26 -2.54 -16.35 9.67
C GLN A 26 -3.13 -14.95 9.36
N SER A 27 -2.28 -13.95 9.19
CA SER A 27 -2.73 -12.56 8.93
C SER A 27 -3.29 -12.36 7.52
N ARG A 28 -2.79 -13.09 6.53
CA ARG A 28 -3.05 -12.82 5.11
C ARG A 28 -3.69 -13.98 4.35
N GLY A 29 -3.91 -15.10 5.00
CA GLY A 29 -4.46 -16.31 4.40
C GLY A 29 -3.45 -17.13 3.59
N VAL A 30 -2.43 -16.49 3.02
CA VAL A 30 -1.39 -17.15 2.19
C VAL A 30 -0.07 -16.39 2.31
N VAL A 31 1.03 -17.12 2.25
CA VAL A 31 2.36 -16.55 2.13
C VAL A 31 2.72 -16.47 0.64
N GLY A 32 2.81 -15.27 0.10
CA GLY A 32 3.03 -15.05 -1.33
C GLY A 32 3.58 -13.66 -1.62
N GLY A 33 3.80 -13.35 -2.91
CA GLY A 33 4.28 -12.04 -3.34
C GLY A 33 5.62 -11.65 -2.70
N PRO A 34 5.76 -10.43 -2.17
CA PRO A 34 7.02 -9.95 -1.61
C PRO A 34 7.49 -10.74 -0.37
N TRP A 35 6.57 -11.41 0.33
CA TRP A 35 6.90 -12.21 1.51
C TRP A 35 7.88 -13.34 1.21
N LEU A 36 7.79 -13.94 0.00
CA LEU A 36 8.69 -15.01 -0.42
C LEU A 36 10.17 -14.56 -0.51
N ALA A 37 10.40 -13.27 -0.67
CA ALA A 37 11.74 -12.67 -0.65
C ALA A 37 12.11 -12.13 0.74
N LEU A 38 11.17 -11.48 1.43
CA LEU A 38 11.40 -10.90 2.76
C LEU A 38 11.74 -11.97 3.80
N LEU A 39 11.25 -13.19 3.66
CA LEU A 39 11.55 -14.31 4.56
C LEU A 39 13.02 -14.72 4.60
N HIS A 40 13.88 -14.26 3.68
CA HIS A 40 15.33 -14.37 3.85
C HIS A 40 15.85 -13.58 5.05
N SER A 41 15.09 -12.59 5.53
CA SER A 41 15.33 -11.89 6.80
C SER A 41 14.03 -11.92 7.61
N PRO A 42 13.82 -12.95 8.45
CA PRO A 42 12.58 -13.10 9.21
C PRO A 42 12.24 -11.91 10.09
N GLU A 43 13.24 -11.24 10.68
CA GLU A 43 13.02 -10.02 11.46
C GLU A 43 12.47 -8.88 10.61
N ILE A 44 12.99 -8.65 9.42
CA ILE A 44 12.49 -7.63 8.50
C ILE A 44 11.06 -8.01 8.06
N ALA A 45 10.83 -9.26 7.69
CA ALA A 45 9.51 -9.74 7.33
C ALA A 45 8.49 -9.50 8.44
N GLN A 46 8.84 -9.81 9.70
CA GLN A 46 7.97 -9.60 10.85
C GLN A 46 7.63 -8.11 11.07
N ARG A 47 8.64 -7.23 11.05
CA ARG A 47 8.43 -5.79 11.24
C ARG A 47 7.61 -5.18 10.11
N THR A 48 7.86 -5.59 8.86
CA THR A 48 7.06 -5.18 7.70
C THR A 48 5.62 -5.68 7.82
N MET A 49 5.43 -6.91 8.29
CA MET A 49 4.09 -7.46 8.53
C MET A 49 3.34 -6.65 9.57
N HIS A 50 3.96 -6.29 10.69
CA HIS A 50 3.32 -5.50 11.75
C HIS A 50 2.91 -4.12 11.23
N LEU A 51 3.80 -3.40 10.54
CA LEU A 51 3.46 -2.11 9.94
C LEU A 51 2.33 -2.25 8.92
N GLY A 52 2.44 -3.21 8.00
CA GLY A 52 1.42 -3.42 6.98
C GLY A 52 0.07 -3.89 7.54
N SER A 53 0.06 -4.60 8.68
CA SER A 53 -1.18 -4.97 9.37
C SER A 53 -1.83 -3.75 10.03
N TYR A 54 -1.02 -2.92 10.70
CA TYR A 54 -1.52 -1.68 11.28
C TYR A 54 -2.16 -0.78 10.23
N VAL A 55 -1.45 -0.47 9.16
CA VAL A 55 -1.95 0.38 8.07
C VAL A 55 -3.26 -0.15 7.50
N ARG A 56 -3.36 -1.46 7.34
CA ARG A 56 -4.49 -2.10 6.65
C ARG A 56 -5.73 -2.28 7.53
N PHE A 57 -5.55 -2.57 8.82
CA PHE A 57 -6.63 -3.04 9.69
C PHE A 57 -6.83 -2.19 10.95
N GLU A 58 -5.87 -1.36 11.32
CA GLU A 58 -5.86 -0.65 12.60
C GLU A 58 -5.75 0.87 12.44
N SER A 59 -5.42 1.36 11.23
CA SER A 59 -5.30 2.80 10.97
C SER A 59 -6.67 3.51 11.10
N THR A 60 -6.64 4.82 11.31
CA THR A 60 -7.85 5.65 11.40
C THR A 60 -8.42 6.03 10.03
N LEU A 61 -7.70 5.73 8.95
CA LEU A 61 -8.15 6.00 7.58
C LEU A 61 -9.22 4.99 7.17
N GLU A 62 -10.23 5.46 6.46
CA GLU A 62 -11.22 4.58 5.86
C GLU A 62 -10.56 3.59 4.90
N HIS A 63 -11.04 2.36 4.89
CA HIS A 63 -10.49 1.30 4.03
C HIS A 63 -10.45 1.70 2.55
N LYS A 64 -11.46 2.42 2.07
CA LYS A 64 -11.49 2.98 0.71
C LYS A 64 -10.33 3.94 0.44
N VAL A 65 -9.97 4.77 1.41
CA VAL A 65 -8.84 5.72 1.30
C VAL A 65 -7.51 4.96 1.22
N ILE A 66 -7.34 3.93 2.04
CA ILE A 66 -6.15 3.07 2.04
C ILE A 66 -5.98 2.41 0.66
N GLU A 67 -7.03 1.75 0.17
CA GLU A 67 -6.97 1.04 -1.12
C GLU A 67 -6.78 2.01 -2.31
N PHE A 68 -7.41 3.18 -2.27
CA PHE A 68 -7.21 4.19 -3.31
C PHE A 68 -5.77 4.73 -3.31
N THR A 69 -5.22 5.00 -2.14
CA THR A 69 -3.82 5.44 -1.99
C THR A 69 -2.85 4.39 -2.53
N ALA A 70 -3.05 3.13 -2.18
CA ALA A 70 -2.25 2.02 -2.67
C ALA A 70 -2.33 1.86 -4.20
N LEU A 71 -3.53 2.01 -4.79
CA LEU A 71 -3.71 2.00 -6.25
C LEU A 71 -2.92 3.12 -6.93
N VAL A 72 -3.02 4.35 -6.41
CA VAL A 72 -2.28 5.47 -6.99
C VAL A 72 -0.77 5.24 -6.87
N ALA A 73 -0.27 4.86 -5.69
CA ALA A 73 1.14 4.58 -5.46
C ALA A 73 1.66 3.44 -6.36
N ALA A 74 0.95 2.32 -6.42
CA ALA A 74 1.30 1.19 -7.27
C ALA A 74 1.39 1.58 -8.75
N ARG A 75 0.47 2.45 -9.22
CA ARG A 75 0.48 2.90 -10.61
C ARG A 75 1.56 3.92 -10.90
N GLU A 76 1.84 4.84 -9.97
CA GLU A 76 2.91 5.82 -10.15
C GLU A 76 4.30 5.15 -10.16
N LEU A 77 4.47 4.10 -9.38
CA LEU A 77 5.70 3.29 -9.32
C LEU A 77 5.74 2.15 -10.36
N ASP A 78 4.73 2.03 -11.23
CA ASP A 78 4.57 0.95 -12.20
C ASP A 78 4.70 -0.46 -11.58
N CYS A 79 4.28 -0.62 -10.32
CA CYS A 79 4.30 -1.88 -9.59
C CYS A 79 3.11 -2.76 -9.98
N LYS A 80 3.30 -3.62 -10.97
CA LYS A 80 2.24 -4.49 -11.51
C LYS A 80 1.65 -5.45 -10.48
N HIS A 81 2.46 -5.89 -9.51
CA HIS A 81 2.03 -6.83 -8.48
C HIS A 81 1.00 -6.17 -7.54
N GLU A 82 1.37 -5.02 -6.96
CA GLU A 82 0.49 -4.28 -6.08
C GLU A 82 -0.75 -3.75 -6.82
N TRP A 83 -0.57 -3.26 -8.06
CA TRP A 83 -1.69 -2.85 -8.89
C TRP A 83 -2.75 -3.95 -9.03
N ALA A 84 -2.33 -5.17 -9.43
CA ALA A 84 -3.25 -6.28 -9.65
C ALA A 84 -4.02 -6.68 -8.37
N ALA A 85 -3.33 -6.68 -7.22
CA ALA A 85 -3.95 -6.98 -5.93
C ALA A 85 -4.96 -5.89 -5.53
N HIS A 86 -4.54 -4.62 -5.59
CA HIS A 86 -5.33 -3.49 -5.10
C HIS A 86 -6.50 -3.12 -6.03
N VAL A 87 -6.52 -3.49 -7.31
CA VAL A 87 -7.72 -3.38 -8.16
C VAL A 87 -8.87 -4.18 -7.57
N ASN A 88 -8.62 -5.43 -7.15
CA ASN A 88 -9.64 -6.26 -6.53
C ASN A 88 -10.09 -5.74 -5.15
N HIS A 89 -9.13 -5.31 -4.33
CA HIS A 89 -9.42 -4.77 -3.00
C HIS A 89 -10.16 -3.44 -3.09
N GLY A 90 -9.72 -2.53 -3.96
CA GLY A 90 -10.35 -1.24 -4.17
C GLY A 90 -11.78 -1.35 -4.69
N THR A 91 -12.05 -2.29 -5.63
CA THR A 91 -13.41 -2.56 -6.09
C THR A 91 -14.30 -3.04 -4.93
N LYS A 92 -13.81 -3.94 -4.08
CA LYS A 92 -14.53 -4.40 -2.87
C LYS A 92 -14.75 -3.27 -1.85
N ALA A 93 -13.81 -2.34 -1.75
CA ALA A 93 -13.91 -1.16 -0.90
C ALA A 93 -14.83 -0.06 -1.48
N GLY A 94 -15.44 -0.31 -2.65
CA GLY A 94 -16.38 0.62 -3.27
C GLY A 94 -15.75 1.73 -4.12
N ILE A 95 -14.51 1.54 -4.58
CA ILE A 95 -13.90 2.46 -5.56
C ILE A 95 -14.53 2.16 -6.94
N PRO A 96 -15.14 3.16 -7.61
CA PRO A 96 -15.71 2.95 -8.93
C PRO A 96 -14.65 2.52 -9.95
N MET A 97 -15.00 1.59 -10.83
CA MET A 97 -14.10 1.14 -11.91
C MET A 97 -13.65 2.27 -12.83
N GLU A 98 -14.47 3.31 -12.98
CA GLU A 98 -14.08 4.49 -13.73
C GLU A 98 -12.93 5.24 -13.05
N THR A 99 -13.01 5.44 -11.74
CA THR A 99 -11.91 6.03 -10.94
C THR A 99 -10.63 5.20 -11.06
N ILE A 100 -10.73 3.87 -11.00
CA ILE A 100 -9.58 2.97 -11.20
C ILE A 100 -8.97 3.14 -12.61
N ARG A 101 -9.81 3.33 -13.64
CA ARG A 101 -9.33 3.61 -15.00
C ARG A 101 -8.63 4.97 -15.12
N LEU A 102 -9.10 5.99 -14.40
CA LEU A 102 -8.42 7.29 -14.35
C LEU A 102 -7.02 7.14 -13.72
N VAL A 103 -6.91 6.40 -12.63
CA VAL A 103 -5.60 6.08 -12.00
C VAL A 103 -4.71 5.32 -12.97
N TYR A 104 -5.23 4.27 -13.62
CA TYR A 104 -4.47 3.48 -14.60
C TYR A 104 -3.91 4.36 -15.72
N GLY A 105 -4.73 5.28 -16.24
CA GLY A 105 -4.35 6.23 -17.28
C GLY A 105 -3.47 7.38 -16.80
N LYS A 106 -3.08 7.43 -15.53
CA LYS A 106 -2.32 8.53 -14.90
C LYS A 106 -2.94 9.91 -15.20
N LYS A 107 -4.27 9.97 -15.18
CA LYS A 107 -5.00 11.23 -15.47
C LYS A 107 -4.67 12.31 -14.45
N GLY A 108 -4.73 13.57 -14.85
CA GLY A 108 -4.50 14.70 -13.98
C GLY A 108 -5.49 14.76 -12.80
N ALA A 109 -5.12 15.43 -11.72
CA ALA A 109 -5.95 15.51 -10.51
C ALA A 109 -7.35 16.10 -10.80
N GLU A 110 -7.46 16.99 -11.77
CA GLU A 110 -8.71 17.59 -12.24
C GLU A 110 -9.75 16.61 -12.79
N SER A 111 -9.33 15.38 -13.11
CA SER A 111 -10.22 14.31 -13.61
C SER A 111 -10.93 13.56 -12.47
N PHE A 112 -10.53 13.78 -11.22
CA PHE A 112 -11.04 13.08 -10.05
C PHE A 112 -12.03 13.95 -9.26
N SER A 113 -12.77 13.34 -8.33
CA SER A 113 -13.50 14.10 -7.32
C SER A 113 -12.52 14.97 -6.51
N SER A 114 -13.02 16.05 -5.89
CA SER A 114 -12.17 16.92 -5.05
C SER A 114 -11.40 16.13 -3.98
N GLU A 115 -12.04 15.14 -3.36
CA GLU A 115 -11.44 14.31 -2.31
C GLU A 115 -10.36 13.36 -2.87
N ASP A 116 -10.64 12.71 -3.99
CA ASP A 116 -9.69 11.80 -4.64
C ASP A 116 -8.51 12.58 -5.22
N ALA A 117 -8.76 13.77 -5.77
CA ALA A 117 -7.72 14.66 -6.31
C ALA A 117 -6.67 15.05 -5.25
N GLN A 118 -7.09 15.28 -4.00
CA GLN A 118 -6.18 15.57 -2.89
C GLN A 118 -5.23 14.39 -2.64
N ILE A 119 -5.76 13.15 -2.61
CA ILE A 119 -4.95 11.93 -2.42
C ILE A 119 -4.01 11.72 -3.61
N VAL A 120 -4.51 11.87 -4.84
CA VAL A 120 -3.68 11.75 -6.06
C VAL A 120 -2.52 12.73 -6.03
N SER A 121 -2.78 14.00 -5.69
CA SER A 121 -1.75 15.03 -5.60
C SER A 121 -0.72 14.69 -4.52
N PHE A 122 -1.17 14.31 -3.33
CA PHE A 122 -0.29 13.96 -2.22
C PHE A 122 0.65 12.79 -2.55
N VAL A 123 0.10 11.71 -3.11
CA VAL A 123 0.88 10.54 -3.53
C VAL A 123 1.91 10.90 -4.59
N ARG A 124 1.50 11.65 -5.63
CA ARG A 124 2.38 12.05 -6.72
C ARG A 124 3.51 12.97 -6.28
N GLU A 125 3.19 13.95 -5.46
CA GLU A 125 4.20 14.86 -4.92
C GLU A 125 5.21 14.10 -4.05
N MET A 126 4.76 13.19 -3.18
CA MET A 126 5.67 12.34 -2.40
C MET A 126 6.59 11.50 -3.27
N ILE A 127 6.05 10.83 -4.27
CA ILE A 127 6.81 9.88 -5.11
C ILE A 127 7.75 10.61 -6.08
N HIS A 128 7.28 11.67 -6.73
CA HIS A 128 8.05 12.28 -7.82
C HIS A 128 8.83 13.52 -7.41
N GLN A 129 8.35 14.26 -6.41
CA GLN A 129 9.00 15.48 -5.93
C GLN A 129 9.76 15.28 -4.62
N HIS A 130 9.53 14.13 -3.93
CA HIS A 130 10.09 13.82 -2.61
C HIS A 130 9.76 14.89 -1.56
N ARG A 131 8.72 15.65 -1.81
CA ARG A 131 8.22 16.72 -0.97
C ARG A 131 6.76 17.01 -1.33
N VAL A 132 5.94 17.25 -0.31
CA VAL A 132 4.55 17.67 -0.47
C VAL A 132 4.49 19.19 -0.39
N SER A 133 3.78 19.84 -1.33
CA SER A 133 3.55 21.28 -1.33
C SER A 133 2.63 21.68 -0.18
N GLU A 134 2.74 22.92 0.29
CA GLU A 134 1.92 23.43 1.39
C GLU A 134 0.41 23.31 1.11
N PRO A 135 -0.11 23.69 -0.08
CA PRO A 135 -1.54 23.53 -0.37
C PRO A 135 -2.01 22.07 -0.29
N THR A 136 -1.22 21.13 -0.84
CA THR A 136 -1.54 19.70 -0.80
C THR A 136 -1.49 19.16 0.63
N PHE A 137 -0.46 19.56 1.40
CA PHE A 137 -0.36 19.21 2.81
C PHE A 137 -1.57 19.69 3.61
N GLN A 138 -1.95 20.96 3.47
CA GLN A 138 -3.08 21.54 4.21
C GLN A 138 -4.41 20.86 3.85
N ALA A 139 -4.61 20.47 2.59
CA ALA A 139 -5.80 19.74 2.16
C ALA A 139 -5.91 18.36 2.84
N ILE A 140 -4.81 17.60 2.90
CA ILE A 140 -4.76 16.30 3.55
C ILE A 140 -4.82 16.42 5.07
N HIS A 141 -4.07 17.39 5.64
CA HIS A 141 -4.07 17.63 7.08
C HIS A 141 -5.45 18.08 7.59
N GLY A 142 -6.10 18.99 6.87
CA GLY A 142 -7.46 19.45 7.21
C GLY A 142 -8.50 18.33 7.22
N ARG A 143 -8.28 17.29 6.41
CA ARG A 143 -9.20 16.14 6.29
C ARG A 143 -8.89 15.04 7.31
N PHE A 144 -7.63 14.74 7.56
CA PHE A 144 -7.22 13.55 8.31
C PHE A 144 -6.44 13.86 9.60
N GLY A 145 -6.05 15.12 9.82
CA GLY A 145 -5.21 15.54 10.95
C GLY A 145 -3.79 14.96 10.91
N ASP A 146 -3.00 15.25 11.92
CA ASP A 146 -1.59 14.81 12.01
C ASP A 146 -1.45 13.29 11.88
N LYS A 147 -2.27 12.55 12.62
CA LYS A 147 -2.23 11.09 12.62
C LYS A 147 -2.53 10.53 11.23
N GLY A 148 -3.57 11.03 10.56
CA GLY A 148 -3.95 10.56 9.24
C GLY A 148 -2.91 10.90 8.17
N VAL A 149 -2.21 12.05 8.27
CA VAL A 149 -1.08 12.37 7.39
C VAL A 149 0.04 11.33 7.52
N VAL A 150 0.39 10.94 8.75
CA VAL A 150 1.41 9.91 9.01
C VAL A 150 0.96 8.55 8.47
N GLU A 151 -0.28 8.16 8.71
CA GLU A 151 -0.84 6.89 8.25
C GLU A 151 -0.96 6.83 6.72
N LEU A 152 -1.34 7.93 6.08
CA LEU A 152 -1.39 8.04 4.62
C LEU A 152 0.02 7.93 4.01
N SER A 153 1.00 8.58 4.63
CA SER A 153 2.40 8.50 4.21
C SER A 153 2.95 7.07 4.34
N ALA A 154 2.62 6.39 5.44
CA ALA A 154 3.00 4.99 5.63
C ALA A 154 2.30 4.03 4.65
N THR A 155 1.09 4.38 4.19
CA THR A 155 0.36 3.61 3.16
C THR A 155 1.04 3.72 1.80
N ILE A 156 1.66 4.85 1.49
CA ILE A 156 2.39 5.08 0.23
C ILE A 156 3.71 4.31 0.21
N GLY A 157 4.43 4.25 1.34
CA GLY A 157 5.74 3.58 1.48
C GLY A 157 5.66 2.08 1.59
#